data_93e945d12bee063559cd3d0d4a91ec45
#
_entry.id   93e945d12bee063559cd3d0d4a91ec45
#
_cell.length_a   1.000
_cell.length_b   1.000
_cell.length_c   1.000
_cell.angle_alpha   90.00
_cell.angle_beta   90.00
_cell.angle_gamma   90.00
#
_symmetry.space_group_name_H-M   'P 1'
#
loop_
_entity.id
_entity.type
_entity.pdbx_description
1 polymer ?
#
loop_
_entity_poly.entity_id
_entity_poly.type
_entity_poly.pdbx_seq_one_letter_code
_entity_poly.pdbx_strand_id
1 'polypeptide(L)'
;VTHCRRRDRLAARLAADELDALLITDLVNVRYLTGFTGSNAALLVFADDTPPLLATDSRYRTQAARQAPDLHTAIERACGRHLVGRAVAAGARRIGFESHVVTVDGFDALACELCGAADLVRAPGAVETLREVKDAGEVALLRRACEAADAALTQLIAGGGLRPGRTERAVGR
;
A
#
# COMPACT_ATOMS: atom_id res chain seq x y z
N VAL A 1 -9.86 6.93 11.02
CA VAL A 1 -10.78 5.82 11.35
C VAL A 1 -10.77 4.75 10.27
N THR A 2 -10.81 5.10 8.97
CA THR A 2 -10.87 4.11 7.88
C THR A 2 -9.60 3.27 7.75
N HIS A 3 -8.40 3.88 7.80
CA HIS A 3 -7.14 3.17 7.65
C HIS A 3 -6.86 2.21 8.83
N CYS A 4 -7.19 2.59 10.06
CA CYS A 4 -7.08 1.73 11.23
C CYS A 4 -7.92 0.45 11.04
N ARG A 5 -9.21 0.57 10.70
CA ARG A 5 -10.09 -0.58 10.45
C ARG A 5 -9.59 -1.50 9.33
N ARG A 6 -8.90 -0.95 8.31
CA ARG A 6 -8.30 -1.74 7.23
C ARG A 6 -7.12 -2.55 7.75
N ARG A 7 -6.29 -1.97 8.61
CA ARG A 7 -5.19 -2.67 9.28
C ARG A 7 -5.71 -3.74 10.23
N ASP A 8 -6.77 -3.45 11.00
CA ASP A 8 -7.39 -4.44 11.91
C ASP A 8 -7.92 -5.66 11.13
N ARG A 9 -8.56 -5.43 9.98
CA ARG A 9 -9.01 -6.51 9.10
C ARG A 9 -7.85 -7.30 8.50
N LEU A 10 -6.75 -6.64 8.18
CA LEU A 10 -5.54 -7.31 7.71
C LEU A 10 -4.93 -8.17 8.82
N ALA A 11 -4.77 -7.65 10.03
CA ALA A 11 -4.25 -8.37 11.19
C ALA A 11 -5.05 -9.65 11.48
N ALA A 12 -6.38 -9.57 11.48
CA ALA A 12 -7.25 -10.73 11.65
C ALA A 12 -7.03 -11.81 10.56
N ARG A 13 -6.75 -11.39 9.32
CA ARG A 13 -6.44 -12.31 8.23
C ARG A 13 -5.06 -12.95 8.40
N LEU A 14 -4.05 -12.17 8.82
CA LEU A 14 -2.71 -12.70 9.06
C LEU A 14 -2.73 -13.79 10.11
N ALA A 15 -3.49 -13.59 11.20
CA ALA A 15 -3.69 -14.62 12.23
C ALA A 15 -4.32 -15.92 11.67
N ALA A 16 -5.30 -15.78 10.77
CA ALA A 16 -5.93 -16.95 10.11
C ALA A 16 -4.97 -17.66 9.14
N ASP A 17 -4.05 -16.94 8.52
CA ASP A 17 -3.04 -17.47 7.61
C ASP A 17 -1.76 -17.93 8.35
N GLU A 18 -1.78 -17.96 9.70
CA GLU A 18 -0.65 -18.34 10.57
C GLU A 18 0.61 -17.50 10.32
N LEU A 19 0.46 -16.22 10.01
CA LEU A 19 1.54 -15.26 9.88
C LEU A 19 1.60 -14.36 11.11
N ASP A 20 2.81 -14.10 11.61
CA ASP A 20 3.00 -13.20 12.76
C ASP A 20 2.96 -11.73 12.32
N ALA A 21 3.42 -11.43 11.10
CA ALA A 21 3.41 -10.09 10.53
C ALA A 21 3.39 -10.13 9.00
N LEU A 22 3.03 -9.01 8.37
CA LEU A 22 3.14 -8.80 6.92
C LEU A 22 3.96 -7.52 6.65
N LEU A 23 5.00 -7.69 5.83
CA LEU A 23 5.71 -6.58 5.20
C LEU A 23 5.01 -6.17 3.91
N ILE A 24 4.53 -4.93 3.86
CA ILE A 24 3.87 -4.32 2.72
C ILE A 24 4.83 -3.32 2.08
N THR A 25 5.17 -3.50 0.80
CA THR A 25 6.09 -2.66 0.03
C THR A 25 5.46 -2.03 -1.20
N ASP A 26 4.31 -2.55 -1.67
CA ASP A 26 3.52 -1.90 -2.70
C ASP A 26 2.96 -0.57 -2.17
N LEU A 27 3.35 0.54 -2.81
CA LEU A 27 2.94 1.88 -2.39
C LEU A 27 1.43 2.12 -2.48
N VAL A 28 0.72 1.41 -3.37
CA VAL A 28 -0.74 1.47 -3.44
C VAL A 28 -1.36 0.83 -2.21
N ASN A 29 -0.81 -0.31 -1.76
CA ASN A 29 -1.23 -1.00 -0.56
C ASN A 29 -0.86 -0.22 0.71
N VAL A 30 0.35 0.35 0.77
CA VAL A 30 0.76 1.27 1.84
C VAL A 30 -0.23 2.43 1.93
N ARG A 31 -0.55 3.09 0.81
CA ARG A 31 -1.54 4.18 0.78
C ARG A 31 -2.92 3.73 1.24
N TYR A 32 -3.39 2.58 0.82
CA TYR A 32 -4.70 2.03 1.23
C TYR A 32 -4.79 1.82 2.73
N LEU A 33 -3.70 1.36 3.35
CA LEU A 33 -3.63 1.03 4.79
C LEU A 33 -3.27 2.21 5.69
N THR A 34 -2.69 3.31 5.13
CA THR A 34 -2.15 4.41 5.94
C THR A 34 -2.61 5.80 5.49
N GLY A 35 -2.99 5.97 4.23
CA GLY A 35 -3.20 7.28 3.60
C GLY A 35 -1.91 7.94 3.11
N PHE A 36 -0.74 7.38 3.38
CA PHE A 36 0.55 7.93 2.97
C PHE A 36 0.75 7.83 1.45
N THR A 37 1.23 8.92 0.83
CA THR A 37 1.36 9.06 -0.63
C THR A 37 2.79 9.33 -1.11
N GLY A 38 3.79 9.13 -0.25
CA GLY A 38 5.20 9.27 -0.65
C GLY A 38 5.65 8.15 -1.59
N SER A 39 6.75 8.38 -2.33
CA SER A 39 7.29 7.46 -3.32
C SER A 39 8.31 6.45 -2.77
N ASN A 40 8.56 6.46 -1.47
CA ASN A 40 9.40 5.47 -0.78
C ASN A 40 8.81 5.20 0.60
N ALA A 41 8.27 4.01 0.79
CA ALA A 41 7.74 3.56 2.07
C ALA A 41 7.62 2.03 2.12
N ALA A 42 7.52 1.51 3.33
CA ALA A 42 7.00 0.19 3.63
C ALA A 42 6.19 0.25 4.94
N LEU A 43 5.27 -0.66 5.09
CA LEU A 43 4.44 -0.81 6.28
C LEU A 43 4.60 -2.23 6.83
N LEU A 44 4.74 -2.36 8.13
CA LEU A 44 4.69 -3.62 8.86
C LEU A 44 3.40 -3.67 9.67
N VAL A 45 2.60 -4.71 9.46
CA VAL A 45 1.38 -4.99 10.23
C VAL A 45 1.55 -6.33 10.91
N PHE A 46 1.26 -6.40 12.20
CA PHE A 46 1.33 -7.61 13.00
C PHE A 46 -0.04 -8.29 13.10
N ALA A 47 -0.05 -9.59 13.31
CA ALA A 47 -1.28 -10.36 13.50
C ALA A 47 -1.88 -10.18 14.90
N ASP A 48 -1.08 -9.77 15.86
CA ASP A 48 -1.46 -9.47 17.24
C ASP A 48 -1.66 -7.96 17.47
N ASP A 49 -1.79 -7.56 18.73
CA ASP A 49 -1.98 -6.17 19.14
C ASP A 49 -0.71 -5.30 19.06
N THR A 50 0.39 -5.83 18.51
CA THR A 50 1.61 -5.04 18.29
C THR A 50 1.35 -3.89 17.33
N PRO A 51 1.67 -2.64 17.71
CA PRO A 51 1.38 -1.48 16.86
C PRO A 51 2.06 -1.58 15.48
N PRO A 52 1.34 -1.29 14.40
CA PRO A 52 1.92 -1.26 13.06
C PRO A 52 2.97 -0.16 12.92
N LEU A 53 3.96 -0.40 12.06
CA LEU A 53 5.11 0.48 11.89
C LEU A 53 5.24 0.91 10.43
N LEU A 54 5.22 2.21 10.18
CA LEU A 54 5.53 2.80 8.87
C LEU A 54 7.02 3.12 8.79
N ALA A 55 7.66 2.82 7.68
CA ALA A 55 9.01 3.32 7.38
C ALA A 55 8.99 4.16 6.11
N THR A 56 9.74 5.26 6.10
CA THR A 56 9.94 6.12 4.93
C THR A 56 11.28 6.86 5.04
N ASP A 57 11.74 7.50 3.98
CA ASP A 57 12.98 8.28 4.04
C ASP A 57 12.77 9.72 4.53
N SER A 58 13.88 10.41 4.77
CA SER A 58 13.90 11.74 5.38
C SER A 58 13.12 12.82 4.61
N ARG A 59 12.95 12.67 3.28
CA ARG A 59 12.18 13.60 2.44
C ARG A 59 10.70 13.65 2.85
N TYR A 60 10.19 12.56 3.40
CA TYR A 60 8.77 12.40 3.72
C TYR A 60 8.44 12.51 5.21
N ARG A 61 9.38 12.86 6.08
CA ARG A 61 9.16 13.00 7.53
C ARG A 61 7.90 13.81 7.88
N THR A 62 7.80 15.02 7.35
CA THR A 62 6.66 15.92 7.61
C THR A 62 5.37 15.41 6.96
N GLN A 63 5.47 14.82 5.78
CA GLN A 63 4.32 14.28 5.07
C GLN A 63 3.74 13.06 5.81
N ALA A 64 4.58 12.13 6.28
CA ALA A 64 4.17 10.97 7.05
C ALA A 64 3.46 11.37 8.34
N ALA A 65 4.01 12.34 9.08
CA ALA A 65 3.39 12.87 10.30
C ALA A 65 1.99 13.47 10.07
N ARG A 66 1.74 14.04 8.89
CA ARG A 66 0.42 14.61 8.53
C ARG A 66 -0.55 13.57 8.02
N GLN A 67 -0.09 12.61 7.20
CA GLN A 67 -0.97 11.67 6.49
C GLN A 67 -1.25 10.39 7.28
N ALA A 68 -0.32 9.99 8.15
CA ALA A 68 -0.44 8.81 9.00
C ALA A 68 -0.08 9.14 10.47
N PRO A 69 -0.79 10.10 11.11
CA PRO A 69 -0.46 10.57 12.46
C PRO A 69 -0.71 9.51 13.53
N ASP A 70 -1.45 8.47 13.22
CA ASP A 70 -1.77 7.33 14.07
C ASP A 70 -0.71 6.22 14.04
N LEU A 71 0.35 6.39 13.21
CA LEU A 71 1.41 5.42 13.07
C LEU A 71 2.75 5.97 13.58
N HIS A 72 3.51 5.12 14.26
CA HIS A 72 4.92 5.38 14.46
C HIS A 72 5.66 5.28 13.12
N THR A 73 6.42 6.31 12.77
CA THR A 73 7.16 6.38 11.50
C THR A 73 8.67 6.31 11.76
N ALA A 74 9.30 5.24 11.27
CA ALA A 74 10.75 5.14 11.20
C ALA A 74 11.29 5.91 9.97
N ILE A 75 12.37 6.64 10.15
CA ILE A 75 13.01 7.39 9.05
C ILE A 75 14.22 6.60 8.58
N GLU A 76 13.99 5.77 7.58
CA GLU A 76 14.97 4.84 7.02
C GLU A 76 14.81 4.73 5.50
N ARG A 77 15.94 4.76 4.76
CA ARG A 77 15.90 4.67 3.31
C ARG A 77 15.59 3.25 2.83
N ALA A 78 16.16 2.25 3.49
CA ALA A 78 15.93 0.83 3.21
C ALA A 78 14.71 0.32 4.01
N CYS A 79 13.53 0.90 3.75
CA CYS A 79 12.31 0.72 4.53
C CYS A 79 12.00 -0.76 4.83
N GLY A 80 11.97 -1.61 3.80
CA GLY A 80 11.64 -3.03 3.95
C GLY A 80 12.63 -3.78 4.84
N ARG A 81 13.93 -3.60 4.63
CA ARG A 81 15.00 -4.22 5.46
C ARG A 81 14.88 -3.80 6.92
N HIS A 82 14.74 -2.50 7.17
CA HIS A 82 14.54 -2.00 8.53
C HIS A 82 13.33 -2.66 9.21
N LEU A 83 12.21 -2.77 8.49
CA LEU A 83 10.97 -3.30 9.06
C LEU A 83 11.03 -4.80 9.33
N VAL A 84 11.69 -5.63 8.51
CA VAL A 84 11.85 -7.05 8.84
C VAL A 84 12.74 -7.25 10.07
N GLY A 85 13.81 -6.46 10.23
CA GLY A 85 14.60 -6.44 11.46
C GLY A 85 13.76 -6.07 12.70
N ARG A 86 12.84 -5.11 12.55
CA ARG A 86 11.90 -4.73 13.63
C ARG A 86 10.88 -5.82 13.92
N ALA A 87 10.42 -6.57 12.90
CA ALA A 87 9.52 -7.71 13.09
C ALA A 87 10.20 -8.81 13.93
N VAL A 88 11.45 -9.15 13.60
CA VAL A 88 12.24 -10.12 14.38
C VAL A 88 12.45 -9.66 15.81
N ALA A 89 12.80 -8.38 16.00
CA ALA A 89 12.99 -7.80 17.34
C ALA A 89 11.69 -7.82 18.18
N ALA A 90 10.52 -7.79 17.53
CA ALA A 90 9.21 -7.96 18.16
C ALA A 90 8.83 -9.43 18.39
N GLY A 91 9.64 -10.39 17.97
CA GLY A 91 9.41 -11.84 18.17
C GLY A 91 8.75 -12.55 17.01
N ALA A 92 8.46 -11.88 15.89
CA ALA A 92 7.88 -12.51 14.71
C ALA A 92 8.82 -13.59 14.14
N ARG A 93 8.26 -14.73 13.76
CA ARG A 93 8.97 -15.89 13.19
C ARG A 93 8.51 -16.20 11.76
N ARG A 94 7.29 -15.88 11.42
CA ARG A 94 6.69 -16.10 10.11
C ARG A 94 6.23 -14.77 9.54
N ILE A 95 7.08 -14.14 8.72
CA ILE A 95 6.85 -12.81 8.17
C ILE A 95 6.38 -12.94 6.72
N GLY A 96 5.11 -12.61 6.48
CA GLY A 96 4.56 -12.51 5.13
C GLY A 96 5.19 -11.36 4.34
N PHE A 97 5.29 -11.52 3.03
CA PHE A 97 5.71 -10.45 2.11
C PHE A 97 4.96 -10.53 0.78
N GLU A 98 4.81 -9.40 0.10
CA GLU A 98 4.14 -9.28 -1.19
C GLU A 98 5.00 -9.88 -2.31
N SER A 99 4.97 -11.21 -2.48
CA SER A 99 5.84 -11.94 -3.40
C SER A 99 5.61 -11.64 -4.89
N HIS A 100 4.50 -10.98 -5.23
CA HIS A 100 4.18 -10.50 -6.58
C HIS A 100 4.74 -9.10 -6.87
N VAL A 101 5.26 -8.41 -5.85
CA VAL A 101 5.84 -7.05 -5.92
C VAL A 101 7.33 -7.08 -5.67
N VAL A 102 7.76 -7.84 -4.66
CA VAL A 102 9.17 -7.91 -4.26
C VAL A 102 9.97 -8.63 -5.35
N THR A 103 11.01 -7.98 -5.85
CA THR A 103 11.95 -8.58 -6.82
C THR A 103 12.79 -9.67 -6.16
N VAL A 104 13.47 -10.50 -6.96
CA VAL A 104 14.40 -11.51 -6.44
C VAL A 104 15.49 -10.85 -5.61
N ASP A 105 16.14 -9.81 -6.12
CA ASP A 105 17.17 -9.06 -5.37
C ASP A 105 16.61 -8.46 -4.07
N GLY A 106 15.36 -7.98 -4.10
CA GLY A 106 14.66 -7.49 -2.92
C GLY A 106 14.45 -8.58 -1.87
N PHE A 107 14.03 -9.77 -2.30
CA PHE A 107 13.87 -10.93 -1.43
C PHE A 107 15.20 -11.35 -0.80
N ASP A 108 16.26 -11.43 -1.58
CA ASP A 108 17.59 -11.79 -1.09
C ASP A 108 18.10 -10.80 -0.05
N ALA A 109 17.85 -9.50 -0.28
CA ALA A 109 18.18 -8.45 0.68
C ALA A 109 17.39 -8.54 2.00
N LEU A 110 16.10 -8.91 1.94
CA LEU A 110 15.27 -9.16 3.13
C LEU A 110 15.73 -10.42 3.87
N ALA A 111 15.99 -11.50 3.15
CA ALA A 111 16.47 -12.76 3.73
C ALA A 111 17.84 -12.59 4.43
N CYS A 112 18.74 -11.82 3.80
CA CYS A 112 20.01 -11.47 4.41
C CYS A 112 19.84 -10.70 5.73
N GLU A 113 18.91 -9.75 5.79
CA GLU A 113 18.62 -8.97 7.01
C GLU A 113 18.10 -9.86 8.15
N LEU A 114 17.31 -10.88 7.83
CA LEU A 114 16.78 -11.82 8.83
C LEU A 114 17.84 -12.77 9.41
N CYS A 115 18.93 -13.05 8.70
CA CYS A 115 19.99 -13.95 9.15
C CYS A 115 19.48 -15.30 9.68
N GLY A 116 18.38 -15.82 9.16
CA GLY A 116 17.74 -17.07 9.61
C GLY A 116 16.94 -16.96 10.92
N ALA A 117 16.73 -15.76 11.47
CA ALA A 117 15.98 -15.56 12.70
C ALA A 117 14.46 -15.72 12.51
N ALA A 118 13.96 -15.59 11.28
CA ALA A 118 12.55 -15.75 10.89
C ALA A 118 12.44 -16.23 9.45
N ASP A 119 11.29 -16.77 9.09
CA ASP A 119 10.95 -17.24 7.76
C ASP A 119 10.20 -16.13 6.97
N LEU A 120 10.62 -15.91 5.72
CA LEU A 120 9.86 -15.10 4.75
C LEU A 120 8.82 -15.99 4.06
N VAL A 121 7.55 -15.70 4.27
CA VAL A 121 6.43 -16.45 3.72
C VAL A 121 5.78 -15.66 2.58
N ARG A 122 5.57 -16.29 1.43
CA ARG A 122 4.87 -15.64 0.30
C ARG A 122 3.41 -15.39 0.64
N ALA A 123 2.98 -14.13 0.57
CA ALA A 123 1.61 -13.69 0.84
C ALA A 123 1.07 -12.82 -0.32
N PRO A 124 0.95 -13.38 -1.54
CA PRO A 124 0.47 -12.60 -2.68
C PRO A 124 -1.01 -12.25 -2.50
N GLY A 125 -1.38 -11.02 -2.85
CA GLY A 125 -2.78 -10.58 -2.84
C GLY A 125 -3.41 -10.39 -1.46
N ALA A 126 -2.63 -10.41 -0.37
CA ALA A 126 -3.15 -10.28 0.98
C ALA A 126 -3.91 -8.96 1.21
N VAL A 127 -3.37 -7.85 0.71
CA VAL A 127 -4.00 -6.53 0.80
C VAL A 127 -4.99 -6.31 -0.34
N GLU A 128 -4.69 -6.79 -1.54
CA GLU A 128 -5.55 -6.68 -2.73
C GLU A 128 -6.93 -7.27 -2.48
N THR A 129 -7.02 -8.42 -1.82
CA THR A 129 -8.30 -9.04 -1.45
C THR A 129 -9.16 -8.11 -0.57
N LEU A 130 -8.54 -7.32 0.32
CA LEU A 130 -9.28 -6.32 1.10
C LEU A 130 -9.76 -5.15 0.23
N ARG A 131 -8.99 -4.79 -0.81
CA ARG A 131 -9.29 -3.71 -1.75
C ARG A 131 -10.36 -4.08 -2.79
N GLU A 132 -10.64 -5.37 -2.99
CA GLU A 132 -11.71 -5.83 -3.88
C GLU A 132 -13.08 -5.31 -3.43
N VAL A 133 -13.34 -5.29 -2.14
CA VAL A 133 -14.58 -4.78 -1.56
C VAL A 133 -14.41 -3.32 -1.14
N LYS A 134 -15.01 -2.41 -1.93
CA LYS A 134 -14.90 -0.95 -1.72
C LYS A 134 -15.79 -0.51 -0.57
N ASP A 135 -15.26 0.36 0.28
CA ASP A 135 -16.08 1.04 1.28
C ASP A 135 -16.92 2.19 0.65
N ALA A 136 -17.86 2.73 1.43
CA ALA A 136 -18.77 3.76 0.94
C ALA A 136 -18.03 5.03 0.45
N GLY A 137 -16.91 5.39 1.09
CA GLY A 137 -16.07 6.52 0.68
C GLY A 137 -15.38 6.27 -0.66
N GLU A 138 -14.85 5.06 -0.86
CA GLU A 138 -14.24 4.65 -2.12
C GLU A 138 -15.26 4.61 -3.26
N VAL A 139 -16.47 4.09 -2.99
CA VAL A 139 -17.57 4.10 -3.96
C VAL A 139 -17.97 5.53 -4.35
N ALA A 140 -18.05 6.45 -3.38
CA ALA A 140 -18.36 7.85 -3.66
C ALA A 140 -17.29 8.52 -4.54
N LEU A 141 -16.00 8.24 -4.29
CA LEU A 141 -14.90 8.76 -5.13
C LEU A 141 -14.92 8.17 -6.54
N LEU A 142 -15.21 6.88 -6.68
CA LEU A 142 -15.36 6.24 -8.00
C LEU A 142 -16.50 6.86 -8.80
N ARG A 143 -17.67 7.08 -8.17
CA ARG A 143 -18.79 7.76 -8.84
C ARG A 143 -18.42 9.15 -9.35
N ARG A 144 -17.76 9.95 -8.50
CA ARG A 144 -17.28 11.28 -8.92
C ARG A 144 -16.30 11.21 -10.09
N ALA A 145 -15.42 10.21 -10.10
CA ALA A 145 -14.49 10.02 -11.22
C ALA A 145 -15.23 9.65 -12.51
N CYS A 146 -16.24 8.77 -12.45
CA CYS A 146 -17.09 8.43 -13.59
C CYS A 146 -17.88 9.65 -14.09
N GLU A 147 -18.52 10.39 -13.18
CA GLU A 147 -19.26 11.63 -13.53
C GLU A 147 -18.37 12.65 -14.23
N ALA A 148 -17.12 12.82 -13.78
CA ALA A 148 -16.16 13.72 -14.42
C ALA A 148 -15.77 13.24 -15.84
N ALA A 149 -15.57 11.95 -16.01
CA ALA A 149 -15.27 11.36 -17.33
C ALA A 149 -16.44 11.49 -18.29
N ASP A 150 -17.67 11.20 -17.84
CA ASP A 150 -18.89 11.32 -18.62
C ASP A 150 -19.17 12.78 -19.03
N ALA A 151 -18.95 13.72 -18.11
CA ALA A 151 -19.09 15.14 -18.40
C ALA A 151 -18.06 15.60 -19.44
N ALA A 152 -16.81 15.18 -19.33
CA ALA A 152 -15.76 15.52 -20.30
C ALA A 152 -16.07 14.96 -21.68
N LEU A 153 -16.51 13.71 -21.78
CA LEU A 153 -16.93 13.12 -23.06
C LEU A 153 -18.12 13.83 -23.66
N THR A 154 -19.13 14.16 -22.86
CA THR A 154 -20.32 14.90 -23.29
C THR A 154 -19.95 16.26 -23.84
N GLN A 155 -19.08 17.00 -23.17
CA GLN A 155 -18.58 18.29 -23.63
C GLN A 155 -17.79 18.17 -24.94
N LEU A 156 -16.95 17.15 -25.06
CA LEU A 156 -16.18 16.88 -26.27
C LEU A 156 -17.09 16.63 -27.48
N ILE A 157 -18.14 15.80 -27.30
CA ILE A 157 -19.13 15.50 -28.33
C ILE A 157 -19.91 16.76 -28.72
N ALA A 158 -20.47 17.48 -27.74
CA ALA A 158 -21.26 18.70 -27.94
C ALA A 158 -20.45 19.79 -28.65
N GLY A 159 -19.16 19.94 -28.29
CA GLY A 159 -18.23 20.85 -28.95
C GLY A 159 -17.77 20.41 -30.34
N GLY A 160 -18.25 19.25 -30.83
CA GLY A 160 -17.84 18.69 -32.14
C GLY A 160 -16.38 18.24 -32.14
N GLY A 161 -15.85 17.87 -31.00
CA GLY A 161 -14.47 17.35 -30.87
C GLY A 161 -14.24 16.05 -31.63
N LEU A 162 -15.27 15.23 -31.74
CA LEU A 162 -15.23 13.94 -32.47
C LEU A 162 -15.87 14.10 -33.88
N ARG A 163 -15.11 14.66 -34.79
CA ARG A 163 -15.54 14.81 -36.20
C ARG A 163 -14.63 14.03 -37.14
N PRO A 164 -15.13 13.49 -38.24
CA PRO A 164 -14.26 12.91 -39.28
C PRO A 164 -13.14 13.88 -39.69
N GLY A 165 -11.91 13.37 -39.83
CA GLY A 165 -10.74 14.16 -40.20
C GLY A 165 -9.96 14.79 -39.02
N ARG A 166 -10.45 14.71 -37.80
CA ARG A 166 -9.65 15.09 -36.64
C ARG A 166 -8.69 13.98 -36.21
N THR A 167 -7.48 14.34 -35.83
CA THR A 167 -6.49 13.41 -35.29
C THR A 167 -6.69 13.24 -33.78
N GLU A 168 -6.25 12.11 -33.23
CA GLU A 168 -6.21 11.85 -31.79
C GLU A 168 -5.52 13.00 -31.01
N ARG A 169 -4.38 13.48 -31.52
CA ARG A 169 -3.67 14.64 -30.94
C ARG A 169 -4.54 15.91 -30.88
N ALA A 170 -5.39 16.11 -31.88
CA ALA A 170 -6.27 17.28 -31.95
C ALA A 170 -7.48 17.17 -31.00
N VAL A 171 -7.87 15.95 -30.65
CA VAL A 171 -8.95 15.66 -29.70
C VAL A 171 -8.44 15.73 -28.26
N GLY A 172 -7.21 15.32 -28.00
CA GLY A 172 -6.62 15.28 -26.64
C GLY A 172 -6.03 16.60 -26.16
N ARG A 173 -6.19 17.71 -26.91
CA ARG A 173 -5.80 19.09 -26.52
C ARG A 173 -7.00 19.92 -26.08
#